data_2bc1daa71a2ac85220c01b4403980d96
#
_entry.id   2bc1daa71a2ac85220c01b4403980d96
#
_cell.length_a   1.000
_cell.length_b   1.000
_cell.length_c   1.000
_cell.angle_alpha   90.00
_cell.angle_beta   90.00
_cell.angle_gamma   90.00
#
_symmetry.space_group_name_H-M   'P 1'
#
loop_
_entity.id
_entity.type
_entity.pdbx_description
1 polymer ?
#
loop_
_entity_poly.entity_id
_entity_poly.type
_entity_poly.pdbx_seq_one_letter_code
_entity_poly.pdbx_strand_id
1 'polypeptide(L)'
;MSTFHAATVEKLIQRHPIEVPEAMVERETAIVLEEMAMALRATGGRAEGLPDNPEALQAQARETAMRRVKQSLLLEAVAKQEQLTVTDEELAAEANALASLYRQDAASVRRVLDDPVRRAGLTGRILERKAMDFLFQHATITDAFHLIRPA
;
A
#
# COMPACT_ATOMS: atom_id res chain seq x y z
N MET A 1 -0.40 10.58 3.66
CA MET A 1 -0.25 9.61 4.76
C MET A 1 0.52 10.28 5.87
N SER A 2 0.01 10.23 7.10
CA SER A 2 0.73 10.80 8.24
C SER A 2 1.99 10.01 8.51
N THR A 3 3.09 10.69 8.83
CA THR A 3 4.40 10.11 9.19
C THR A 3 4.28 9.07 10.32
N PHE A 4 3.28 9.22 11.16
CA PHE A 4 2.97 8.30 12.27
C PHE A 4 2.46 6.93 11.79
N HIS A 5 1.65 6.88 10.73
CA HIS A 5 1.16 5.62 10.14
C HIS A 5 2.31 4.78 9.56
N ALA A 6 3.22 5.42 8.86
CA ALA A 6 4.38 4.75 8.27
C ALA A 6 5.30 4.16 9.36
N ALA A 7 5.54 4.89 10.45
CA ALA A 7 6.38 4.43 11.56
C ALA A 7 5.77 3.24 12.32
N THR A 8 4.45 3.19 12.47
CA THR A 8 3.76 2.08 13.15
C THR A 8 3.84 0.80 12.33
N VAL A 9 3.59 0.90 11.02
CA VAL A 9 3.69 -0.25 10.10
C VAL A 9 5.13 -0.74 10.00
N GLU A 10 6.10 0.16 9.92
CA GLU A 10 7.53 -0.19 9.89
C GLU A 10 7.94 -0.99 11.14
N LYS A 11 7.53 -0.58 12.34
CA LYS A 11 7.78 -1.32 13.58
C LYS A 11 7.13 -2.69 13.60
N LEU A 12 5.93 -2.83 13.02
CA LEU A 12 5.26 -4.13 12.92
C LEU A 12 5.98 -5.05 11.95
N ILE A 13 6.43 -4.55 10.81
CA ILE A 13 7.23 -5.30 9.83
C ILE A 13 8.54 -5.78 10.45
N GLN A 14 9.21 -4.95 11.25
CA GLN A 14 10.46 -5.32 11.94
C GLN A 14 10.26 -6.41 13.01
N ARG A 15 9.11 -6.43 13.67
CA ARG A 15 8.82 -7.40 14.74
C ARG A 15 8.30 -8.75 14.24
N HIS A 16 7.80 -8.80 13.02
CA HIS A 16 7.24 -10.01 12.42
C HIS A 16 8.06 -10.40 11.19
N PRO A 17 8.91 -11.44 11.26
CA PRO A 17 9.61 -11.95 10.10
C PRO A 17 8.57 -12.53 9.12
N ILE A 18 8.38 -11.84 8.00
CA ILE A 18 7.50 -12.24 6.92
C ILE A 18 8.38 -12.78 5.80
N GLU A 19 8.19 -14.04 5.41
CA GLU A 19 8.77 -14.58 4.20
C GLU A 19 8.12 -13.91 2.98
N VAL A 20 8.96 -13.32 2.15
CA VAL A 20 8.51 -12.59 0.96
C VAL A 20 8.82 -13.44 -0.28
N PRO A 21 7.81 -13.84 -1.06
CA PRO A 21 8.04 -14.56 -2.32
C PRO A 21 8.85 -13.71 -3.30
N GLU A 22 9.94 -14.26 -3.82
CA GLU A 22 10.84 -13.55 -4.74
C GLU A 22 10.10 -13.00 -5.97
N ALA A 23 9.19 -13.79 -6.55
CA ALA A 23 8.38 -13.37 -7.70
C ALA A 23 7.52 -12.11 -7.43
N MET A 24 7.08 -11.90 -6.18
CA MET A 24 6.36 -10.68 -5.80
C MET A 24 7.32 -9.48 -5.73
N VAL A 25 8.52 -9.69 -5.18
CA VAL A 25 9.55 -8.65 -5.10
C VAL A 25 9.99 -8.21 -6.49
N GLU A 26 10.24 -9.16 -7.41
CA GLU A 26 10.63 -8.86 -8.79
C GLU A 26 9.57 -8.04 -9.52
N ARG A 27 8.31 -8.43 -9.40
CA ARG A 27 7.18 -7.70 -10.01
C ARG A 27 7.06 -6.28 -9.46
N GLU A 28 7.12 -6.13 -8.15
CA GLU A 28 7.03 -4.82 -7.51
C GLU A 28 8.26 -3.96 -7.80
N THR A 29 9.46 -4.56 -7.92
CA THR A 29 10.69 -3.86 -8.32
C THR A 29 10.53 -3.24 -9.71
N ALA A 30 9.94 -3.95 -10.66
CA ALA A 30 9.67 -3.41 -11.99
C ALA A 30 8.72 -2.20 -11.94
N ILE A 31 7.68 -2.25 -11.10
CA ILE A 31 6.75 -1.14 -10.91
C ILE A 31 7.48 0.07 -10.30
N VAL A 32 8.28 -0.13 -9.27
CA VAL A 32 9.04 0.95 -8.61
C VAL A 32 10.04 1.58 -9.58
N LEU A 33 10.73 0.78 -10.41
CA LEU A 33 11.63 1.32 -11.44
C LEU A 33 10.90 2.18 -12.46
N GLU A 34 9.70 1.78 -12.86
CA GLU A 34 8.88 2.59 -13.77
C GLU A 34 8.42 3.90 -13.13
N GLU A 35 8.01 3.87 -11.85
CA GLU A 35 7.69 5.08 -11.08
C GLU A 35 8.89 6.03 -10.98
N MET A 36 10.09 5.48 -10.67
CA MET A 36 11.33 6.26 -10.62
C MET A 36 11.67 6.87 -11.99
N ALA A 37 11.50 6.10 -13.06
CA ALA A 37 11.74 6.61 -14.41
C ALA A 37 10.75 7.71 -14.81
N MET A 38 9.48 7.61 -14.40
CA MET A 38 8.49 8.68 -14.59
C MET A 38 8.85 9.93 -13.81
N ALA A 39 9.28 9.79 -12.56
CA ALA A 39 9.73 10.91 -11.73
C ALA A 39 10.93 11.63 -12.33
N LEU A 40 11.93 10.87 -12.83
CA LEU A 40 13.09 11.43 -13.53
C LEU A 40 12.72 12.20 -14.79
N ARG A 41 11.78 11.67 -15.60
CA ARG A 41 11.29 12.38 -16.78
C ARG A 41 10.56 13.68 -16.43
N ALA A 42 9.73 13.65 -15.40
CA ALA A 42 8.97 14.82 -14.94
C ALA A 42 9.87 15.96 -14.42
N THR A 43 11.05 15.63 -13.88
CA THR A 43 12.00 16.58 -13.29
C THR A 43 13.19 16.92 -14.19
N GLY A 44 13.15 16.52 -15.47
CA GLY A 44 14.24 16.78 -16.41
C GLY A 44 15.54 16.04 -16.09
N GLY A 45 15.45 14.86 -15.47
CA GLY A 45 16.59 14.01 -15.14
C GLY A 45 17.19 14.25 -13.76
N ARG A 46 16.56 15.08 -12.92
CA ARG A 46 17.00 15.37 -11.55
C ARG A 46 15.87 15.16 -10.56
N ALA A 47 15.73 13.94 -10.06
CA ALA A 47 14.78 13.67 -8.97
C ALA A 47 15.57 13.58 -7.65
N GLU A 48 15.17 14.39 -6.66
CA GLU A 48 15.77 14.34 -5.33
C GLU A 48 15.67 12.93 -4.73
N GLY A 49 16.78 12.42 -4.21
CA GLY A 49 16.83 11.11 -3.55
C GLY A 49 16.98 9.90 -4.48
N LEU A 50 17.08 10.09 -5.79
CA LEU A 50 17.37 9.01 -6.72
C LEU A 50 18.87 8.97 -7.06
N PRO A 51 19.51 7.79 -7.03
CA PRO A 51 20.91 7.63 -7.42
C PRO A 51 21.11 7.87 -8.92
N ASP A 52 22.26 8.43 -9.29
CA ASP A 52 22.66 8.61 -10.69
C ASP A 52 23.19 7.31 -11.33
N ASN A 53 23.52 6.30 -10.52
CA ASN A 53 24.06 5.03 -10.94
C ASN A 53 22.93 4.01 -11.12
N PRO A 54 22.82 3.34 -12.30
CA PRO A 54 21.80 2.34 -12.57
C PRO A 54 21.75 1.16 -11.57
N GLU A 55 22.90 0.70 -11.10
CA GLU A 55 22.99 -0.40 -10.13
C GLU A 55 22.44 0.02 -8.76
N ALA A 56 22.78 1.23 -8.32
CA ALA A 56 22.24 1.79 -7.07
C ALA A 56 20.74 2.08 -7.19
N LEU A 57 20.27 2.52 -8.35
CA LEU A 57 18.84 2.71 -8.63
C LEU A 57 18.07 1.39 -8.56
N GLN A 58 18.63 0.33 -9.15
CA GLN A 58 18.06 -1.02 -9.08
C GLN A 58 18.00 -1.52 -7.62
N ALA A 59 19.08 -1.36 -6.86
CA ALA A 59 19.13 -1.76 -5.46
C ALA A 59 18.11 -1.01 -4.61
N GLN A 60 17.98 0.30 -4.78
CA GLN A 60 16.97 1.12 -4.09
C GLN A 60 15.55 0.73 -4.47
N ALA A 61 15.29 0.45 -5.75
CA ALA A 61 14.00 -0.01 -6.21
C ALA A 61 13.62 -1.34 -5.57
N ARG A 62 14.56 -2.29 -5.50
CA ARG A 62 14.34 -3.59 -4.87
C ARG A 62 14.09 -3.48 -3.37
N GLU A 63 14.83 -2.63 -2.65
CA GLU A 63 14.59 -2.37 -1.24
C GLU A 63 13.20 -1.78 -0.99
N THR A 64 12.80 -0.81 -1.80
CA THR A 64 11.46 -0.22 -1.75
C THR A 64 10.38 -1.25 -2.05
N ALA A 65 10.58 -2.08 -3.08
CA ALA A 65 9.67 -3.16 -3.45
C ALA A 65 9.51 -4.18 -2.32
N MET A 66 10.61 -4.62 -1.72
CA MET A 66 10.57 -5.56 -0.60
C MET A 66 9.75 -5.02 0.57
N ARG A 67 9.92 -3.75 0.92
CA ARG A 67 9.16 -3.08 1.97
C ARG A 67 7.67 -3.01 1.65
N ARG A 68 7.32 -2.65 0.41
CA ARG A 68 5.92 -2.60 -0.06
C ARG A 68 5.26 -3.97 -0.02
N VAL A 69 5.95 -5.01 -0.48
CA VAL A 69 5.42 -6.39 -0.46
C VAL A 69 5.22 -6.88 0.98
N LYS A 70 6.19 -6.65 1.88
CA LYS A 70 6.03 -6.98 3.30
C LYS A 70 4.83 -6.28 3.93
N GLN A 71 4.66 -5.00 3.64
CA GLN A 71 3.51 -4.24 4.13
C GLN A 71 2.19 -4.81 3.61
N SER A 72 2.10 -5.11 2.33
CA SER A 72 0.90 -5.69 1.71
C SER A 72 0.56 -7.04 2.32
N LEU A 73 1.53 -7.93 2.49
CA LEU A 73 1.35 -9.24 3.12
C LEU A 73 0.91 -9.12 4.60
N LEU A 74 1.48 -8.17 5.34
CA LEU A 74 1.08 -7.91 6.72
C LEU A 74 -0.38 -7.45 6.79
N LEU A 75 -0.76 -6.49 5.95
CA LEU A 75 -2.12 -5.94 5.93
C LEU A 75 -3.14 -6.98 5.47
N GLU A 76 -2.79 -7.84 4.52
CA GLU A 76 -3.61 -8.97 4.11
C GLU A 76 -3.82 -9.96 5.27
N ALA A 77 -2.76 -10.30 6.00
CA ALA A 77 -2.84 -11.16 7.18
C ALA A 77 -3.75 -10.56 8.27
N VAL A 78 -3.63 -9.25 8.54
CA VAL A 78 -4.51 -8.54 9.49
C VAL A 78 -5.96 -8.56 9.01
N ALA A 79 -6.21 -8.24 7.75
CA ALA A 79 -7.56 -8.25 7.18
C ALA A 79 -8.22 -9.63 7.31
N LYS A 80 -7.45 -10.69 7.09
CA LYS A 80 -7.91 -12.07 7.21
C LYS A 80 -8.17 -12.47 8.67
N GLN A 81 -7.25 -12.14 9.58
CA GLN A 81 -7.38 -12.44 11.00
C GLN A 81 -8.58 -11.73 11.63
N GLU A 82 -8.79 -10.47 11.29
CA GLU A 82 -9.89 -9.64 11.80
C GLU A 82 -11.18 -9.77 10.97
N GLN A 83 -11.20 -10.68 10.01
CA GLN A 83 -12.36 -10.96 9.15
C GLN A 83 -12.94 -9.70 8.48
N LEU A 84 -12.07 -8.79 8.07
CA LEU A 84 -12.47 -7.58 7.38
C LEU A 84 -13.05 -7.94 6.00
N THR A 85 -14.20 -7.37 5.70
CA THR A 85 -14.90 -7.57 4.43
C THR A 85 -15.10 -6.26 3.69
N VAL A 86 -15.36 -6.36 2.40
CA VAL A 86 -15.68 -5.21 1.55
C VAL A 86 -17.08 -5.38 0.98
N THR A 87 -17.93 -4.38 1.16
CA THR A 87 -19.29 -4.38 0.63
C THR A 87 -19.32 -3.88 -0.82
N ASP A 88 -20.42 -4.17 -1.52
CA ASP A 88 -20.60 -3.68 -2.90
C ASP A 88 -20.71 -2.15 -2.95
N GLU A 89 -21.25 -1.52 -1.91
CA GLU A 89 -21.31 -0.06 -1.76
C GLU A 89 -19.92 0.56 -1.62
N GLU A 90 -19.03 -0.08 -0.83
CA GLU A 90 -17.63 0.36 -0.68
C GLU A 90 -16.87 0.24 -2.01
N LEU A 91 -17.07 -0.86 -2.74
CA LEU A 91 -16.50 -1.04 -4.07
C LEU A 91 -16.98 0.03 -5.06
N ALA A 92 -18.27 0.29 -5.10
CA ALA A 92 -18.85 1.30 -5.95
C ALA A 92 -18.33 2.70 -5.61
N ALA A 93 -18.23 3.03 -4.32
CA ALA A 93 -17.70 4.31 -3.85
C ALA A 93 -16.24 4.51 -4.26
N GLU A 94 -15.38 3.49 -4.08
CA GLU A 94 -13.97 3.54 -4.47
C GLU A 94 -13.80 3.65 -5.98
N ALA A 95 -14.57 2.88 -6.77
CA ALA A 95 -14.55 2.96 -8.22
C ALA A 95 -14.98 4.35 -8.73
N ASN A 96 -16.00 4.95 -8.15
CA ASN A 96 -16.46 6.29 -8.47
C ASN A 96 -15.41 7.35 -8.09
N ALA A 97 -14.76 7.22 -6.94
CA ALA A 97 -13.71 8.13 -6.51
C ALA A 97 -12.52 8.12 -7.48
N LEU A 98 -12.09 6.93 -7.90
CA LEU A 98 -11.03 6.79 -8.90
C LEU A 98 -11.44 7.36 -10.26
N ALA A 99 -12.67 7.07 -10.73
CA ALA A 99 -13.16 7.62 -11.99
C ALA A 99 -13.19 9.14 -11.99
N SER A 100 -13.62 9.75 -10.88
CA SER A 100 -13.61 11.20 -10.69
C SER A 100 -12.20 11.78 -10.74
N LEU A 101 -11.25 11.13 -10.09
CA LEU A 101 -9.85 11.54 -10.08
C LEU A 101 -9.22 11.53 -11.49
N TYR A 102 -9.56 10.52 -12.28
CA TYR A 102 -9.04 10.37 -13.65
C TYR A 102 -10.00 10.93 -14.74
N ARG A 103 -11.03 11.69 -14.35
CA ARG A 103 -12.05 12.26 -15.24
C ARG A 103 -12.67 11.21 -16.17
N GLN A 104 -12.96 10.04 -15.67
CA GLN A 104 -13.58 8.94 -16.40
C GLN A 104 -15.11 8.94 -16.19
N ASP A 105 -15.81 8.35 -17.14
CA ASP A 105 -17.27 8.27 -17.15
C ASP A 105 -17.82 7.08 -16.33
N ALA A 106 -19.13 7.07 -16.10
CA ALA A 106 -19.83 6.01 -15.40
C ALA A 106 -19.71 4.62 -16.10
N ALA A 107 -19.52 4.59 -17.42
CA ALA A 107 -19.30 3.35 -18.15
C ALA A 107 -17.95 2.71 -17.80
N SER A 108 -16.94 3.53 -17.53
CA SER A 108 -15.63 3.07 -17.06
C SER A 108 -15.71 2.47 -15.66
N VAL A 109 -16.50 3.07 -14.77
CA VAL A 109 -16.76 2.52 -13.42
C VAL A 109 -17.39 1.14 -13.52
N ARG A 110 -18.42 0.99 -14.34
CA ARG A 110 -19.11 -0.28 -14.53
C ARG A 110 -18.17 -1.36 -15.07
N ARG A 111 -17.34 -1.03 -16.06
CA ARG A 111 -16.32 -1.96 -16.61
C ARG A 111 -15.34 -2.44 -15.56
N VAL A 112 -14.95 -1.59 -14.61
CA VAL A 112 -14.06 -1.98 -13.49
C VAL A 112 -14.76 -2.93 -12.53
N LEU A 113 -16.02 -2.68 -12.22
CA LEU A 113 -16.80 -3.50 -11.29
C LEU A 113 -17.20 -4.86 -11.89
N ASP A 114 -17.42 -4.91 -13.21
CA ASP A 114 -17.80 -6.13 -13.94
C ASP A 114 -16.60 -7.03 -14.26
N ASP A 115 -15.38 -6.49 -14.28
CA ASP A 115 -14.16 -7.26 -14.52
C ASP A 115 -13.66 -7.90 -13.21
N PRO A 116 -13.63 -9.24 -13.11
CA PRO A 116 -13.24 -9.92 -11.87
C PRO A 116 -11.82 -9.57 -11.37
N VAL A 117 -10.88 -9.36 -12.27
CA VAL A 117 -9.49 -9.05 -11.93
C VAL A 117 -9.37 -7.63 -11.36
N ARG A 118 -10.01 -6.67 -12.02
CA ARG A 118 -10.02 -5.26 -11.57
C ARG A 118 -10.80 -5.11 -10.27
N ARG A 119 -11.93 -5.80 -10.15
CA ARG A 119 -12.72 -5.86 -8.92
C ARG A 119 -11.91 -6.42 -7.75
N ALA A 120 -11.18 -7.53 -7.97
CA ALA A 120 -10.30 -8.11 -6.94
C ALA A 120 -9.18 -7.16 -6.52
N GLY A 121 -8.55 -6.46 -7.46
CA GLY A 121 -7.56 -5.43 -7.16
C GLY A 121 -8.13 -4.29 -6.32
N LEU A 122 -9.34 -3.83 -6.64
CA LEU A 122 -10.03 -2.78 -5.89
C LEU A 122 -10.39 -3.26 -4.47
N THR A 123 -10.88 -4.49 -4.34
CA THR A 123 -11.16 -5.13 -3.05
C THR A 123 -9.90 -5.18 -2.18
N GLY A 124 -8.77 -5.62 -2.74
CA GLY A 124 -7.48 -5.65 -2.04
C GLY A 124 -7.07 -4.29 -1.49
N ARG A 125 -7.18 -3.23 -2.28
CA ARG A 125 -6.88 -1.85 -1.84
C ARG A 125 -7.76 -1.39 -0.68
N ILE A 126 -9.05 -1.71 -0.72
CA ILE A 126 -9.97 -1.36 0.36
C ILE A 126 -9.64 -2.14 1.62
N LEU A 127 -9.35 -3.45 1.50
CA LEU A 127 -8.93 -4.28 2.63
C LEU A 127 -7.63 -3.80 3.26
N GLU A 128 -6.62 -3.45 2.47
CA GLU A 128 -5.35 -2.88 2.98
C GLU A 128 -5.59 -1.59 3.76
N ARG A 129 -6.44 -0.70 3.25
CA ARG A 129 -6.81 0.53 3.96
C ARG A 129 -7.55 0.23 5.27
N LYS A 130 -8.53 -0.67 5.26
CA LYS A 130 -9.26 -1.09 6.46
C LYS A 130 -8.33 -1.73 7.49
N ALA A 131 -7.41 -2.58 7.06
CA ALA A 131 -6.42 -3.19 7.94
C ALA A 131 -5.48 -2.15 8.54
N MET A 132 -5.07 -1.16 7.77
CA MET A 132 -4.26 -0.04 8.25
C MET A 132 -5.00 0.78 9.31
N ASP A 133 -6.26 1.12 9.06
CA ASP A 133 -7.11 1.86 10.00
C ASP A 133 -7.32 1.07 11.29
N PHE A 134 -7.53 -0.25 11.18
CA PHE A 134 -7.64 -1.15 12.32
C PHE A 134 -6.36 -1.14 13.18
N LEU A 135 -5.21 -1.31 12.57
CA LEU A 135 -3.92 -1.27 13.28
C LEU A 135 -3.68 0.08 13.95
N PHE A 136 -4.04 1.16 13.27
CA PHE A 136 -3.90 2.51 13.80
C PHE A 136 -4.77 2.75 15.03
N GLN A 137 -6.03 2.37 14.97
CA GLN A 137 -6.96 2.49 16.10
C GLN A 137 -6.48 1.70 17.33
N HIS A 138 -5.95 0.49 17.12
CA HIS A 138 -5.44 -0.36 18.19
C HIS A 138 -4.10 0.14 18.76
N ALA A 139 -3.20 0.66 17.92
CA ALA A 139 -1.95 1.27 18.37
C ALA A 139 -2.21 2.50 19.26
N THR A 140 -3.13 3.36 18.87
CA THR A 140 -3.50 4.57 19.64
C THR A 140 -4.09 4.20 21.00
N ILE A 141 -4.90 3.15 21.08
CA ILE A 141 -5.50 2.66 22.35
C ILE A 141 -4.38 2.11 23.26
N THR A 142 -3.44 1.34 22.74
CA THR A 142 -2.35 0.75 23.52
C THR A 142 -1.42 1.83 24.07
N ASP A 143 -1.09 2.85 23.28
CA ASP A 143 -0.28 3.98 23.74
C ASP A 143 -0.99 4.82 24.80
N ALA A 144 -2.30 5.04 24.66
CA ALA A 144 -3.12 5.73 25.66
C ALA A 144 -3.16 4.95 26.99
N PHE A 145 -3.25 3.61 26.96
CA PHE A 145 -3.20 2.78 28.14
C PHE A 145 -1.81 2.80 28.85
N HIS A 146 -0.73 2.94 28.10
CA HIS A 146 0.61 3.08 28.69
C HIS A 146 0.83 4.43 29.38
N LEU A 147 0.14 5.48 28.92
CA LEU A 147 0.20 6.81 29.55
C LEU A 147 -0.64 6.92 30.83
N ILE A 148 -1.60 6.01 31.04
CA ILE A 148 -2.55 6.02 32.18
C ILE A 148 -2.11 5.06 33.30
N ARG A 149 -1.09 4.22 33.11
CA ARG A 149 -0.54 3.41 34.20
C ARG A 149 0.29 4.29 35.13
N PRO A 150 -0.14 4.51 36.38
CA PRO A 150 0.74 5.11 37.38
C PRO A 150 1.94 4.20 37.61
N ALA A 151 3.07 4.80 37.76
CA ALA A 151 4.31 4.14 38.09
C ALA A 151 4.20 3.28 39.36
#